data_cdf6c7b4f249e1de6257727a472a3b35
#
_entry.id   cdf6c7b4f249e1de6257727a472a3b35
#
_cell.length_a   1.000
_cell.length_b   1.000
_cell.length_c   1.000
_cell.angle_alpha   90.00
_cell.angle_beta   90.00
_cell.angle_gamma   90.00
#
_symmetry.space_group_name_H-M   'P 1'
#
loop_
_entity.id
_entity.type
_entity.pdbx_description
1 polymer ?
#
loop_
_entity_poly.entity_id
_entity_poly.type
_entity_poly.pdbx_seq_one_letter_code
_entity_poly.pdbx_strand_id
1 'polypeptide(L)'
;PFFKMEMRALSREYVSLFFMIVLPMILTIVFGGAFGTEATQYGPKILGIDTVVPVNVVFLLANTGLMGVPITVLEVKDQGVLKRYITYPVSYGMYFLALMLTFMIVCILSTVLFMGASFIVYGATWFMNFKSIVLFIVAYFDTMFIFFILGYSLALLIKSTRTASLVSSGIFMFLLFTS
;
A
#
# COMPACT_ATOMS: atom_id res chain seq x y z
N PRO A 1 2.38 -21.51 -8.18
CA PRO A 1 1.49 -21.25 -9.33
C PRO A 1 0.57 -20.05 -9.07
N PHE A 2 -0.11 -19.93 -7.90
CA PHE A 2 -1.07 -18.87 -7.57
C PHE A 2 -0.43 -17.48 -7.54
N PHE A 3 0.69 -17.31 -6.88
CA PHE A 3 1.42 -16.05 -6.84
C PHE A 3 1.72 -15.49 -8.24
N LYS A 4 2.18 -16.33 -9.19
CA LYS A 4 2.40 -15.88 -10.58
C LYS A 4 1.10 -15.43 -11.27
N MET A 5 -0.01 -16.05 -10.91
CA MET A 5 -1.32 -15.71 -11.46
C MET A 5 -1.80 -14.36 -10.91
N GLU A 6 -1.71 -14.15 -9.60
CA GLU A 6 -2.06 -12.89 -8.95
C GLU A 6 -1.19 -11.73 -9.44
N MET A 7 0.13 -11.92 -9.53
CA MET A 7 1.04 -10.93 -10.12
C MET A 7 0.68 -10.58 -11.56
N ARG A 8 0.29 -11.57 -12.37
CA ARG A 8 -0.14 -11.33 -13.75
C ARG A 8 -1.52 -10.67 -13.82
N ALA A 9 -2.43 -10.98 -12.91
CA ALA A 9 -3.72 -10.31 -12.80
C ALA A 9 -3.50 -8.83 -12.45
N LEU A 10 -2.77 -8.56 -11.37
CA LEU A 10 -2.48 -7.20 -10.92
C LEU A 10 -1.71 -6.39 -11.98
N SER A 11 -0.76 -7.01 -12.71
CA SER A 11 -0.03 -6.31 -13.78
C SER A 11 -0.90 -5.88 -14.97
N ARG A 12 -2.11 -6.41 -15.09
CA ARG A 12 -3.10 -6.02 -16.11
C ARG A 12 -4.10 -4.98 -15.60
N GLU A 13 -4.13 -4.75 -14.31
CA GLU A 13 -4.98 -3.75 -13.67
C GLU A 13 -4.24 -2.40 -13.59
N TYR A 14 -4.20 -1.67 -14.71
CA TYR A 14 -3.50 -0.39 -14.80
C TYR A 14 -3.97 0.63 -13.76
N VAL A 15 -5.25 0.59 -13.37
CA VAL A 15 -5.82 1.50 -12.38
C VAL A 15 -5.24 1.21 -10.99
N SER A 16 -5.21 -0.06 -10.56
CA SER A 16 -4.64 -0.45 -9.28
C SER A 16 -3.14 -0.12 -9.20
N LEU A 17 -2.38 -0.41 -10.26
CA LEU A 17 -0.96 -0.07 -10.34
C LEU A 17 -0.72 1.44 -10.31
N PHE A 18 -1.57 2.23 -10.97
CA PHE A 18 -1.50 3.69 -10.91
C PHE A 18 -1.61 4.19 -9.48
N PHE A 19 -2.62 3.75 -8.74
CA PHE A 19 -2.84 4.17 -7.35
C PHE A 19 -1.77 3.66 -6.39
N MET A 20 -1.16 2.51 -6.66
CA MET A 20 -0.14 1.91 -5.81
C MET A 20 1.28 2.43 -6.07
N ILE A 21 1.60 2.80 -7.32
CA ILE A 21 2.97 3.18 -7.69
C ILE A 21 3.04 4.65 -8.08
N VAL A 22 2.19 5.07 -9.03
CA VAL A 22 2.30 6.40 -9.64
C VAL A 22 1.79 7.48 -8.68
N LEU A 23 0.69 7.25 -8.00
CA LEU A 23 0.13 8.23 -7.07
C LEU A 23 1.07 8.59 -5.92
N PRO A 24 1.69 7.64 -5.17
CA PRO A 24 2.69 7.98 -4.16
C PRO A 24 3.89 8.74 -4.72
N MET A 25 4.33 8.43 -5.95
CA MET A 25 5.40 9.19 -6.61
C MET A 25 4.97 10.63 -6.90
N ILE A 26 3.76 10.83 -7.44
CA ILE A 26 3.22 12.18 -7.68
C ILE A 26 3.13 12.96 -6.38
N LEU A 27 2.60 12.35 -5.31
CA LEU A 27 2.49 13.00 -4.00
C LEU A 27 3.87 13.36 -3.44
N THR A 28 4.86 12.49 -3.59
CA THR A 28 6.24 12.79 -3.18
C THR A 28 6.80 13.97 -3.96
N ILE A 29 6.57 14.05 -5.27
CA ILE A 29 7.05 15.14 -6.11
C ILE A 29 6.33 16.45 -5.76
N VAL A 30 5.01 16.43 -5.61
CA VAL A 30 4.20 17.62 -5.31
C VAL A 30 4.52 18.16 -3.91
N PHE A 31 4.46 17.32 -2.89
CA PHE A 31 4.74 17.75 -1.51
C PHE A 31 6.24 18.00 -1.28
N GLY A 32 7.11 17.23 -1.91
CA GLY A 32 8.54 17.49 -1.90
C GLY A 32 8.89 18.81 -2.58
N GLY A 33 8.22 19.17 -3.68
CA GLY A 33 8.38 20.46 -4.34
C GLY A 33 7.84 21.62 -3.53
N ALA A 34 6.74 21.41 -2.78
CA ALA A 34 6.12 22.48 -1.97
C ALA A 34 6.85 22.71 -0.64
N PHE A 35 7.32 21.64 0.00
CA PHE A 35 7.82 21.70 1.38
C PHE A 35 9.18 21.04 1.57
N GLY A 36 9.70 20.34 0.55
CA GLY A 36 10.84 19.42 0.69
C GLY A 36 12.16 20.08 1.06
N THR A 37 12.38 21.33 0.66
CA THR A 37 13.63 22.05 0.91
C THR A 37 13.59 22.94 2.16
N GLU A 38 12.43 23.07 2.80
CA GLU A 38 12.29 23.88 4.00
C GLU A 38 12.76 23.10 5.24
N ALA A 39 13.43 23.79 6.17
CA ALA A 39 13.78 23.24 7.47
C ALA A 39 12.51 23.01 8.28
N THR A 40 12.38 21.82 8.89
CA THR A 40 11.21 21.49 9.69
C THR A 40 11.34 22.02 11.13
N GLN A 41 10.22 22.06 11.85
CA GLN A 41 10.18 22.34 13.29
C GLN A 41 10.99 21.34 14.14
N TYR A 42 11.37 20.20 13.58
CA TYR A 42 12.14 19.14 14.25
C TYR A 42 13.66 19.39 14.24
N GLY A 43 14.11 20.46 13.55
CA GLY A 43 15.50 20.90 13.55
C GLY A 43 15.99 21.31 12.16
N PRO A 44 17.04 22.15 12.10
CA PRO A 44 17.54 22.72 10.84
C PRO A 44 18.18 21.69 9.88
N LYS A 45 18.42 20.47 10.36
CA LYS A 45 18.98 19.38 9.55
C LYS A 45 17.91 18.44 8.97
N ILE A 46 16.64 18.56 9.41
CA ILE A 46 15.55 17.72 8.95
C ILE A 46 14.75 18.52 7.93
N LEU A 47 14.82 18.11 6.69
CA LEU A 47 14.10 18.74 5.59
C LEU A 47 12.64 18.29 5.56
N GLY A 48 11.76 19.08 4.97
CA GLY A 48 10.35 18.74 4.81
C GLY A 48 10.15 17.42 4.08
N ILE A 49 11.00 17.09 3.11
CA ILE A 49 10.96 15.81 2.41
C ILE A 49 11.16 14.60 3.35
N ASP A 50 11.97 14.74 4.39
CA ASP A 50 12.23 13.67 5.36
C ASP A 50 10.97 13.33 6.18
N THR A 51 10.01 14.27 6.27
CA THR A 51 8.69 14.05 6.89
C THR A 51 7.63 13.56 5.90
N VAL A 52 7.68 14.02 4.66
CA VAL A 52 6.75 13.62 3.59
C VAL A 52 6.87 12.13 3.27
N VAL A 53 8.09 11.59 3.27
CA VAL A 53 8.32 10.18 2.89
C VAL A 53 7.64 9.19 3.85
N PRO A 54 7.81 9.26 5.19
CA PRO A 54 7.09 8.36 6.11
C PRO A 54 5.57 8.47 5.99
N VAL A 55 5.04 9.67 5.82
CA VAL A 55 3.59 9.88 5.60
C VAL A 55 3.12 9.16 4.33
N ASN A 56 3.88 9.28 3.24
CA ASN A 56 3.58 8.57 2.00
C ASN A 56 3.67 7.04 2.12
N VAL A 57 4.58 6.51 2.96
CA VAL A 57 4.64 5.08 3.25
C VAL A 57 3.33 4.62 3.89
N VAL A 58 2.89 5.31 4.94
CA VAL A 58 1.64 4.97 5.64
C VAL A 58 0.44 5.11 4.70
N PHE A 59 0.39 6.17 3.89
CA PHE A 59 -0.64 6.39 2.88
C PHE A 59 -0.70 5.23 1.87
N LEU A 60 0.44 4.80 1.33
CA LEU A 60 0.53 3.67 0.40
C LEU A 60 -0.02 2.38 1.04
N LEU A 61 0.43 2.07 2.26
CA LEU A 61 0.02 0.85 2.96
C LEU A 61 -1.46 0.85 3.30
N ALA A 62 -1.98 1.99 3.78
CA ALA A 62 -3.40 2.16 4.09
C ALA A 62 -4.27 2.08 2.82
N ASN A 63 -3.87 2.77 1.75
CA ASN A 63 -4.58 2.73 0.46
C ASN A 63 -4.61 1.30 -0.11
N THR A 64 -3.46 0.62 -0.11
CA THR A 64 -3.37 -0.75 -0.63
C THR A 64 -4.19 -1.72 0.23
N GLY A 65 -4.04 -1.67 1.56
CA GLY A 65 -4.72 -2.58 2.47
C GLY A 65 -6.22 -2.35 2.53
N LEU A 66 -6.66 -1.09 2.69
CA LEU A 66 -8.09 -0.78 2.88
C LEU A 66 -8.87 -0.69 1.57
N MET A 67 -8.26 -0.29 0.46
CA MET A 67 -8.94 -0.17 -0.83
C MET A 67 -8.57 -1.30 -1.79
N GLY A 68 -7.28 -1.55 -2.00
CA GLY A 68 -6.82 -2.55 -2.96
C GLY A 68 -7.28 -3.96 -2.61
N VAL A 69 -7.01 -4.40 -1.39
CA VAL A 69 -7.32 -5.77 -0.94
C VAL A 69 -8.81 -6.12 -1.03
N PRO A 70 -9.75 -5.33 -0.45
CA PRO A 70 -11.15 -5.72 -0.49
C PRO A 70 -11.74 -5.72 -1.89
N ILE A 71 -11.33 -4.79 -2.74
CA ILE A 71 -11.78 -4.72 -4.13
C ILE A 71 -11.32 -5.97 -4.89
N THR A 72 -10.04 -6.30 -4.85
CA THR A 72 -9.48 -7.47 -5.54
C THR A 72 -10.12 -8.78 -5.06
N VAL A 73 -10.31 -8.95 -3.75
CA VAL A 73 -10.94 -10.17 -3.19
C VAL A 73 -12.38 -10.30 -3.68
N LEU A 74 -13.14 -9.22 -3.73
CA LEU A 74 -14.52 -9.24 -4.17
C LEU A 74 -14.65 -9.43 -5.68
N GLU A 75 -13.77 -8.84 -6.49
CA GLU A 75 -13.73 -9.07 -7.94
C GLU A 75 -13.51 -10.54 -8.27
N VAL A 76 -12.54 -11.19 -7.61
CA VAL A 76 -12.29 -12.63 -7.77
C VAL A 76 -13.50 -13.47 -7.34
N LYS A 77 -14.22 -13.03 -6.30
CA LYS A 77 -15.45 -13.67 -5.83
C LYS A 77 -16.60 -13.49 -6.83
N ASP A 78 -16.79 -12.28 -7.35
CA ASP A 78 -17.85 -11.93 -8.31
C ASP A 78 -17.65 -12.63 -9.67
N GLN A 79 -16.41 -12.77 -10.11
CA GLN A 79 -16.06 -13.52 -11.33
C GLN A 79 -16.24 -15.03 -11.20
N GLY A 80 -16.64 -15.52 -10.02
CA GLY A 80 -16.86 -16.94 -9.76
C GLY A 80 -15.59 -17.80 -9.84
N VAL A 81 -14.43 -17.15 -9.86
CA VAL A 81 -13.12 -17.82 -9.92
C VAL A 81 -12.94 -18.74 -8.71
N LEU A 82 -13.40 -18.30 -7.53
CA LEU A 82 -13.39 -19.12 -6.32
C LEU A 82 -14.25 -20.40 -6.47
N LYS A 83 -15.36 -20.36 -7.24
CA LYS A 83 -16.18 -21.54 -7.51
C LYS A 83 -15.49 -22.55 -8.43
N ARG A 84 -14.62 -22.08 -9.32
CA ARG A 84 -13.79 -22.94 -10.19
C ARG A 84 -12.64 -23.58 -9.42
N TYR A 85 -12.20 -22.97 -8.33
CA TYR A 85 -11.15 -23.53 -7.46
C TYR A 85 -11.67 -24.63 -6.52
N ILE A 86 -12.98 -24.79 -6.36
CA ILE A 86 -13.57 -25.92 -5.58
C ILE A 86 -13.22 -27.27 -6.22
N THR A 87 -12.92 -27.31 -7.52
CA THR A 87 -12.41 -28.50 -8.22
C THR A 87 -10.95 -28.81 -7.96
N TYR A 88 -10.18 -27.84 -7.41
CA TYR A 88 -8.82 -28.04 -6.94
C TYR A 88 -8.77 -27.83 -5.41
N PRO A 89 -8.07 -28.64 -4.64
CA PRO A 89 -8.01 -28.52 -3.18
C PRO A 89 -7.14 -27.35 -2.75
N VAL A 90 -7.61 -26.13 -3.05
CA VAL A 90 -6.94 -24.90 -2.64
C VAL A 90 -7.61 -24.38 -1.37
N SER A 91 -6.83 -24.34 -0.29
CA SER A 91 -7.33 -23.72 0.94
C SER A 91 -7.43 -22.21 0.78
N TYR A 92 -8.47 -21.60 1.37
CA TYR A 92 -8.63 -20.15 1.42
C TYR A 92 -7.39 -19.43 1.97
N GLY A 93 -6.64 -20.09 2.88
CA GLY A 93 -5.40 -19.58 3.42
C GLY A 93 -4.27 -19.45 2.38
N MET A 94 -4.17 -20.38 1.43
CA MET A 94 -3.18 -20.29 0.34
C MET A 94 -3.48 -19.12 -0.60
N TYR A 95 -4.75 -18.87 -0.89
CA TYR A 95 -5.16 -17.71 -1.67
C TYR A 95 -4.83 -16.41 -0.94
N PHE A 96 -5.19 -16.31 0.34
CA PHE A 96 -4.86 -15.17 1.19
C PHE A 96 -3.36 -14.88 1.22
N LEU A 97 -2.53 -15.91 1.42
CA LEU A 97 -1.07 -15.74 1.42
C LEU A 97 -0.52 -15.29 0.05
N ALA A 98 -1.04 -15.84 -1.05
CA ALA A 98 -0.62 -15.44 -2.39
C ALA A 98 -0.97 -13.96 -2.66
N LEU A 99 -2.17 -13.54 -2.28
CA LEU A 99 -2.63 -12.16 -2.39
C LEU A 99 -1.76 -11.22 -1.53
N MET A 100 -1.54 -11.58 -0.27
CA MET A 100 -0.68 -10.82 0.64
C MET A 100 0.73 -10.64 0.09
N LEU A 101 1.36 -11.71 -0.41
CA LEU A 101 2.69 -11.65 -1.00
C LEU A 101 2.74 -10.76 -2.25
N THR A 102 1.71 -10.81 -3.09
CA THR A 102 1.60 -9.99 -4.30
C THR A 102 1.57 -8.50 -3.95
N PHE A 103 0.68 -8.10 -3.05
CA PHE A 103 0.59 -6.71 -2.59
C PHE A 103 1.85 -6.26 -1.84
N MET A 104 2.46 -7.14 -1.04
CA MET A 104 3.71 -6.87 -0.34
C MET A 104 4.82 -6.47 -1.32
N ILE A 105 5.01 -7.23 -2.40
CA ILE A 105 6.03 -6.94 -3.39
C ILE A 105 5.78 -5.61 -4.07
N VAL A 106 4.54 -5.32 -4.45
CA VAL A 106 4.19 -4.05 -5.08
C VAL A 106 4.38 -2.87 -4.13
N CYS A 107 3.99 -3.00 -2.86
CA CYS A 107 4.22 -1.97 -1.85
C CYS A 107 5.72 -1.71 -1.62
N ILE A 108 6.53 -2.76 -1.51
CA ILE A 108 7.99 -2.62 -1.36
C ILE A 108 8.58 -1.93 -2.60
N LEU A 109 8.20 -2.37 -3.80
CA LEU A 109 8.67 -1.76 -5.04
C LEU A 109 8.31 -0.28 -5.12
N SER A 110 7.05 0.06 -4.83
CA SER A 110 6.58 1.45 -4.81
C SER A 110 7.34 2.29 -3.77
N THR A 111 7.52 1.76 -2.56
CA THR A 111 8.27 2.42 -1.49
C THR A 111 9.71 2.71 -1.93
N VAL A 112 10.40 1.73 -2.49
CA VAL A 112 11.77 1.91 -2.99
C VAL A 112 11.85 2.97 -4.08
N LEU A 113 10.87 2.97 -5.00
CA LEU A 113 10.84 3.93 -6.11
C LEU A 113 10.64 5.37 -5.62
N PHE A 114 9.65 5.65 -4.78
CA PHE A 114 9.44 7.04 -4.33
C PHE A 114 10.46 7.48 -3.27
N MET A 115 11.01 6.57 -2.48
CA MET A 115 12.17 6.84 -1.62
C MET A 115 13.40 7.21 -2.46
N GLY A 116 13.70 6.43 -3.49
CA GLY A 116 14.77 6.73 -4.43
C GLY A 116 14.58 8.08 -5.13
N ALA A 117 13.36 8.38 -5.57
CA ALA A 117 13.02 9.67 -6.16
C ALA A 117 13.25 10.82 -5.18
N SER A 118 12.86 10.68 -3.91
CA SER A 118 13.08 11.69 -2.86
C SER A 118 14.55 11.96 -2.62
N PHE A 119 15.36 10.92 -2.63
CA PHE A 119 16.82 11.06 -2.47
C PHE A 119 17.47 11.77 -3.66
N ILE A 120 17.10 11.39 -4.89
CA ILE A 120 17.70 11.93 -6.11
C ILE A 120 17.26 13.38 -6.38
N VAL A 121 15.96 13.69 -6.20
CA VAL A 121 15.39 14.97 -6.59
C VAL A 121 15.55 16.03 -5.50
N TYR A 122 15.37 15.65 -4.23
CA TYR A 122 15.32 16.58 -3.10
C TYR A 122 16.50 16.46 -2.13
N GLY A 123 17.39 15.50 -2.36
CA GLY A 123 18.54 15.28 -1.47
C GLY A 123 18.12 14.86 -0.06
N ALA A 124 17.04 14.08 0.07
CA ALA A 124 16.55 13.59 1.34
C ALA A 124 17.69 12.98 2.17
N THR A 125 17.89 13.49 3.37
CA THR A 125 18.98 13.06 4.26
C THR A 125 18.41 12.09 5.29
N TRP A 126 18.52 10.82 4.98
CA TRP A 126 18.02 9.76 5.86
C TRP A 126 19.04 9.52 6.98
N PHE A 127 18.88 10.21 8.07
CA PHE A 127 19.67 9.98 9.29
C PHE A 127 19.26 8.70 9.98
N MET A 128 19.45 7.54 9.31
CA MET A 128 19.08 6.25 9.86
C MET A 128 20.27 5.53 10.45
N ASN A 129 20.33 5.47 11.77
CA ASN A 129 21.16 4.49 12.46
C ASN A 129 20.62 3.09 12.19
N PHE A 130 21.46 2.07 12.30
CA PHE A 130 21.06 0.66 12.12
C PHE A 130 19.78 0.30 12.91
N LYS A 131 19.68 0.76 14.17
CA LYS A 131 18.47 0.58 15.00
C LYS A 131 17.22 1.19 14.37
N SER A 132 17.33 2.38 13.79
CA SER A 132 16.21 3.06 13.13
C SER A 132 15.75 2.34 11.87
N ILE A 133 16.68 1.78 11.10
CA ILE A 133 16.37 0.96 9.91
C ILE A 133 15.59 -0.29 10.32
N VAL A 134 16.06 -1.01 11.34
CA VAL A 134 15.38 -2.21 11.84
C VAL A 134 13.98 -1.85 12.33
N LEU A 135 13.84 -0.77 13.11
CA LEU A 135 12.55 -0.31 13.62
C LEU A 135 11.60 0.09 12.47
N PHE A 136 12.10 0.77 11.44
CA PHE A 136 11.32 1.11 10.26
C PHE A 136 10.82 -0.13 9.53
N ILE A 137 11.68 -1.14 9.32
CA ILE A 137 11.30 -2.39 8.66
C ILE A 137 10.21 -3.11 9.48
N VAL A 138 10.40 -3.22 10.79
CA VAL A 138 9.40 -3.87 11.66
C VAL A 138 8.07 -3.11 11.60
N ALA A 139 8.09 -1.79 11.78
CA ALA A 139 6.88 -0.96 11.72
C ALA A 139 6.20 -1.03 10.33
N TYR A 140 6.98 -1.08 9.25
CA TYR A 140 6.47 -1.22 7.88
C TYR A 140 5.66 -2.51 7.70
N PHE A 141 6.24 -3.65 8.09
CA PHE A 141 5.56 -4.94 7.96
C PHE A 141 4.38 -5.08 8.91
N ASP A 142 4.49 -4.57 10.12
CA ASP A 142 3.40 -4.57 11.10
C ASP A 142 2.21 -3.74 10.61
N THR A 143 2.46 -2.52 10.16
CA THR A 143 1.43 -1.64 9.58
C THR A 143 0.79 -2.26 8.34
N MET A 144 1.59 -2.84 7.45
CA MET A 144 1.10 -3.54 6.26
C MET A 144 0.20 -4.71 6.64
N PHE A 145 0.59 -5.51 7.63
CA PHE A 145 -0.17 -6.66 8.09
C PHE A 145 -1.50 -6.26 8.70
N ILE A 146 -1.51 -5.20 9.54
CA ILE A 146 -2.73 -4.65 10.13
C ILE A 146 -3.71 -4.19 9.06
N PHE A 147 -3.29 -3.35 8.12
CA PHE A 147 -4.16 -2.85 7.07
C PHE A 147 -4.64 -3.96 6.13
N PHE A 148 -3.80 -4.95 5.89
CA PHE A 148 -4.17 -6.10 5.07
C PHE A 148 -5.26 -6.95 5.73
N ILE A 149 -5.13 -7.26 7.02
CA ILE A 149 -6.16 -7.99 7.77
C ILE A 149 -7.46 -7.20 7.80
N LEU A 150 -7.40 -5.88 8.05
CA LEU A 150 -8.58 -5.03 8.05
C LEU A 150 -9.29 -5.04 6.70
N GLY A 151 -8.54 -4.87 5.61
CA GLY A 151 -9.11 -4.89 4.25
C GLY A 151 -9.69 -6.25 3.88
N TYR A 152 -9.00 -7.34 4.22
CA TYR A 152 -9.52 -8.69 3.98
C TYR A 152 -10.78 -8.96 4.80
N SER A 153 -10.83 -8.51 6.05
CA SER A 153 -12.02 -8.62 6.90
C SER A 153 -13.20 -7.84 6.32
N LEU A 154 -12.95 -6.64 5.76
CA LEU A 154 -13.98 -5.88 5.04
C LEU A 154 -14.51 -6.65 3.83
N ALA A 155 -13.64 -7.31 3.06
CA ALA A 155 -14.04 -8.13 1.91
C ALA A 155 -14.92 -9.33 2.31
N LEU A 156 -14.76 -9.86 3.52
CA LEU A 156 -15.60 -10.95 4.02
C LEU A 156 -16.99 -10.46 4.45
N LEU A 157 -17.07 -9.24 4.99
CA LEU A 157 -18.33 -8.66 5.49
C LEU A 157 -19.19 -8.08 4.37
N ILE A 158 -18.58 -7.62 3.30
CA ILE A 158 -19.24 -6.92 2.20
C ILE A 158 -19.52 -7.91 1.05
N LYS A 159 -20.71 -7.78 0.43
CA LYS A 159 -21.15 -8.68 -0.63
C LYS A 159 -20.96 -8.14 -2.05
N SER A 160 -20.62 -6.85 -2.19
CA SER A 160 -20.56 -6.17 -3.49
C SER A 160 -19.31 -5.31 -3.60
N THR A 161 -18.60 -5.41 -4.71
CA THR A 161 -17.41 -4.60 -5.03
C THR A 161 -17.69 -3.10 -4.92
N ARG A 162 -18.86 -2.65 -5.38
CA ARG A 162 -19.28 -1.25 -5.30
C ARG A 162 -19.42 -0.76 -3.85
N THR A 163 -20.05 -1.56 -3.00
CA THR A 163 -20.19 -1.23 -1.58
C THR A 163 -18.85 -1.24 -0.87
N ALA A 164 -17.96 -2.20 -1.21
CA ALA A 164 -16.62 -2.25 -0.68
C ALA A 164 -15.82 -0.99 -1.01
N SER A 165 -15.87 -0.55 -2.25
CA SER A 165 -15.20 0.67 -2.69
C SER A 165 -15.67 1.90 -1.89
N LEU A 166 -16.99 2.06 -1.70
CA LEU A 166 -17.55 3.19 -0.92
C LEU A 166 -17.15 3.14 0.56
N VAL A 167 -17.28 1.98 1.20
CA VAL A 167 -16.95 1.81 2.62
C VAL A 167 -15.45 2.00 2.86
N SER A 168 -14.63 1.38 2.01
CA SER A 168 -13.17 1.49 2.11
C SER A 168 -12.69 2.91 1.88
N SER A 169 -13.24 3.63 0.90
CA SER A 169 -12.94 5.04 0.66
C SER A 169 -13.35 5.92 1.85
N GLY A 170 -14.50 5.65 2.45
CA GLY A 170 -14.97 6.36 3.64
C GLY A 170 -14.04 6.18 4.83
N ILE A 171 -13.64 4.93 5.13
CA ILE A 171 -12.70 4.61 6.20
C ILE A 171 -11.33 5.25 5.93
N PHE A 172 -10.85 5.14 4.70
CA PHE A 172 -9.56 5.71 4.29
C PHE A 172 -9.56 7.25 4.44
N MET A 173 -10.61 7.93 3.97
CA MET A 173 -10.76 9.38 4.14
C MET A 173 -10.83 9.77 5.62
N PHE A 174 -11.60 9.04 6.43
CA PHE A 174 -11.67 9.29 7.86
C PHE A 174 -10.28 9.20 8.52
N LEU A 175 -9.52 8.14 8.22
CA LEU A 175 -8.15 7.99 8.74
C LEU A 175 -7.22 9.11 8.28
N LEU A 176 -7.36 9.55 7.04
CA LEU A 176 -6.53 10.60 6.46
C LEU A 176 -6.77 11.97 7.11
N PHE A 177 -8.00 12.28 7.51
CA PHE A 177 -8.35 13.54 8.18
C PHE A 177 -8.14 13.51 9.70
N THR A 178 -8.00 12.34 10.30
CA THR A 178 -7.78 12.21 11.76
C THR A 178 -6.32 11.99 12.12
N SER A 179 -5.45 11.77 11.16
CA SER A 179 -4.00 11.59 11.32
C SER A 179 -3.28 12.93 11.15
#